data_41167a9052cf5694d7164d811b29d4dc
#
_entry.id   41167a9052cf5694d7164d811b29d4dc
#
_cell.length_a   1.000
_cell.length_b   1.000
_cell.length_c   1.000
_cell.angle_alpha   90.00
_cell.angle_beta   90.00
_cell.angle_gamma   90.00
#
_symmetry.space_group_name_H-M   'P 1'
#
loop_
_entity.id
_entity.type
_entity.pdbx_description
1 polymer ?
#
loop_
_entity_poly.entity_id
_entity_poly.type
_entity_poly.pdbx_seq_one_letter_code
_entity_poly.pdbx_strand_id
1 'polypeptide(L)'
;MIKKLFIIILGLFIGIANAANNSLIIGDSHVGGIKWAVPNANVMYKNGSTVNYWLNVKPIHNIDNLYIMTGTNDYRHNIAPKSWYSNTQKLCKKWKPKHCYVVAPPRNSDWRYVKYREELMDKPNVRWTNTNDKTRDGTHFYRNTYKDFYYQIINNY
;
A
#
# COMPACT_ATOMS: atom_id res chain seq x y z
N MET A 1 -53.75 -25.22 37.33
CA MET A 1 -52.73 -24.13 37.45
C MET A 1 -51.52 -24.49 36.61
N ILE A 2 -51.37 -23.91 35.41
CA ILE A 2 -50.27 -24.18 34.46
C ILE A 2 -49.26 -23.07 34.65
N LYS A 3 -48.08 -23.42 35.21
CA LYS A 3 -46.96 -22.48 35.33
C LYS A 3 -46.28 -22.32 33.94
N LYS A 4 -46.43 -21.14 33.35
CA LYS A 4 -45.73 -20.76 32.12
C LYS A 4 -44.24 -20.55 32.45
N LEU A 5 -43.41 -21.42 31.94
CA LEU A 5 -41.94 -21.29 31.99
C LEU A 5 -41.52 -20.31 30.92
N PHE A 6 -41.10 -19.10 31.28
CA PHE A 6 -40.50 -18.13 30.39
C PHE A 6 -39.03 -18.51 30.19
N ILE A 7 -38.70 -19.07 29.03
CA ILE A 7 -37.32 -19.27 28.62
C ILE A 7 -36.81 -17.94 28.02
N ILE A 8 -35.99 -17.23 28.79
CA ILE A 8 -35.26 -16.07 28.29
C ILE A 8 -34.06 -16.61 27.48
N ILE A 9 -34.18 -16.60 26.16
CA ILE A 9 -33.06 -16.84 25.27
C ILE A 9 -32.22 -15.56 25.25
N LEU A 10 -31.17 -15.54 26.08
CA LEU A 10 -30.17 -14.50 26.06
C LEU A 10 -29.29 -14.75 24.83
N GLY A 11 -29.62 -14.11 23.70
CA GLY A 11 -28.81 -14.15 22.51
C GLY A 11 -27.44 -13.50 22.77
N LEU A 12 -26.44 -14.33 22.97
CA LEU A 12 -25.06 -13.87 22.92
C LEU A 12 -24.75 -13.38 21.47
N PHE A 13 -24.92 -12.11 21.22
CA PHE A 13 -24.27 -11.45 20.10
C PHE A 13 -22.76 -11.45 20.38
N ILE A 14 -22.07 -12.52 19.98
CA ILE A 14 -20.64 -12.48 19.81
C ILE A 14 -20.42 -11.56 18.60
N GLY A 15 -20.24 -10.27 18.88
CA GLY A 15 -19.71 -9.34 17.91
C GLY A 15 -18.34 -9.85 17.50
N ILE A 16 -18.25 -10.47 16.31
CA ILE A 16 -16.98 -10.69 15.63
C ILE A 16 -16.46 -9.28 15.35
N ALA A 17 -15.69 -8.74 16.29
CA ALA A 17 -14.83 -7.61 16.02
C ALA A 17 -13.91 -8.10 14.90
N ASN A 18 -14.24 -7.79 13.66
CA ASN A 18 -13.27 -7.80 12.58
C ASN A 18 -12.14 -6.92 13.08
N ALA A 19 -11.05 -7.55 13.56
CA ALA A 19 -9.83 -6.85 13.84
C ALA A 19 -9.48 -6.14 12.53
N ALA A 20 -9.76 -4.85 12.48
CA ALA A 20 -9.48 -4.03 11.30
C ALA A 20 -8.00 -4.24 11.04
N ASN A 21 -7.67 -4.93 9.94
CA ASN A 21 -6.29 -5.14 9.54
C ASN A 21 -5.59 -3.79 9.59
N ASN A 22 -4.66 -3.60 10.54
CA ASN A 22 -3.94 -2.35 10.71
C ASN A 22 -2.93 -2.20 9.57
N SER A 23 -3.46 -1.86 8.39
CA SER A 23 -2.71 -1.69 7.15
C SER A 23 -2.30 -0.25 6.98
N LEU A 24 -1.06 -0.02 6.53
CA LEU A 24 -0.52 1.29 6.22
C LEU A 24 0.14 1.28 4.84
N ILE A 25 -0.17 2.25 4.01
CA ILE A 25 0.51 2.48 2.74
C ILE A 25 1.43 3.69 2.90
N ILE A 26 2.72 3.54 2.63
CA ILE A 26 3.68 4.65 2.63
C ILE A 26 4.25 4.87 1.22
N GLY A 27 4.56 6.12 0.88
CA GLY A 27 5.21 6.40 -0.40
C GLY A 27 5.17 7.84 -0.88
N ASP A 28 5.22 7.99 -2.19
CA ASP A 28 5.35 9.27 -2.88
C ASP A 28 3.98 9.90 -3.24
N SER A 29 3.94 10.71 -4.29
CA SER A 29 2.72 11.38 -4.76
C SER A 29 1.61 10.43 -5.23
N HIS A 30 1.95 9.21 -5.65
CA HIS A 30 0.92 8.22 -6.00
C HIS A 30 0.12 7.77 -4.77
N VAL A 31 0.76 7.66 -3.60
CA VAL A 31 0.07 7.42 -2.32
C VAL A 31 -0.80 8.63 -1.93
N GLY A 32 -0.34 9.84 -2.24
CA GLY A 32 -1.17 11.05 -2.13
C GLY A 32 -2.41 10.98 -3.02
N GLY A 33 -2.28 10.46 -4.23
CA GLY A 33 -3.41 10.17 -5.13
C GLY A 33 -4.39 9.15 -4.55
N ILE A 34 -3.90 8.10 -3.91
CA ILE A 34 -4.74 7.14 -3.19
C ILE A 34 -5.50 7.83 -2.05
N LYS A 35 -4.85 8.67 -1.25
CA LYS A 35 -5.50 9.44 -0.17
C LYS A 35 -6.61 10.34 -0.68
N TRP A 36 -6.37 10.99 -1.81
CA TRP A 36 -7.39 11.81 -2.48
C TRP A 36 -8.58 10.98 -2.97
N ALA A 37 -8.33 9.78 -3.52
CA ALA A 37 -9.37 8.91 -4.06
C ALA A 37 -10.16 8.16 -2.98
N VAL A 38 -9.47 7.76 -1.89
CA VAL A 38 -10.00 6.99 -0.75
C VAL A 38 -9.64 7.73 0.55
N PRO A 39 -10.45 8.73 0.97
CA PRO A 39 -10.13 9.58 2.11
C PRO A 39 -9.90 8.84 3.43
N ASN A 40 -10.51 7.68 3.62
CA ASN A 40 -10.36 6.85 4.83
C ASN A 40 -9.18 5.86 4.75
N ALA A 41 -8.43 5.81 3.65
CA ALA A 41 -7.22 4.99 3.56
C ALA A 41 -6.18 5.46 4.59
N ASN A 42 -5.60 4.50 5.31
CA ASN A 42 -4.50 4.76 6.23
C ASN A 42 -3.20 4.87 5.43
N VAL A 43 -2.74 6.08 5.21
CA VAL A 43 -1.59 6.36 4.37
C VAL A 43 -0.66 7.41 4.98
N MET A 44 0.62 7.29 4.70
CA MET A 44 1.62 8.35 4.89
C MET A 44 2.30 8.61 3.55
N TYR A 45 2.33 9.85 3.12
CA TYR A 45 2.97 10.19 1.85
C TYR A 45 3.75 11.50 1.93
N LYS A 46 4.75 11.60 1.06
CA LYS A 46 5.51 12.81 0.82
C LYS A 46 5.72 12.95 -0.69
N ASN A 47 5.14 13.98 -1.28
CA ASN A 47 5.32 14.26 -2.70
C ASN A 47 6.81 14.40 -3.03
N GLY A 48 7.25 13.78 -4.13
CA GLY A 48 8.64 13.80 -4.56
C GLY A 48 9.59 12.92 -3.74
N SER A 49 9.10 12.18 -2.73
CA SER A 49 9.98 11.32 -1.92
C SER A 49 10.51 10.12 -2.70
N THR A 50 11.72 9.74 -2.34
CA THR A 50 12.36 8.49 -2.72
C THR A 50 12.29 7.49 -1.57
N VAL A 51 12.69 6.24 -1.80
CA VAL A 51 12.82 5.23 -0.75
C VAL A 51 13.77 5.68 0.37
N ASN A 52 14.83 6.44 0.03
CA ASN A 52 15.80 6.93 1.00
C ASN A 52 15.21 7.93 2.00
N TYR A 53 14.21 8.73 1.58
CA TYR A 53 13.47 9.60 2.52
C TYR A 53 12.84 8.76 3.63
N TRP A 54 12.17 7.66 3.28
CA TRP A 54 11.45 6.80 4.22
C TRP A 54 12.38 6.04 5.17
N LEU A 55 13.62 5.77 4.77
CA LEU A 55 14.64 5.20 5.67
C LEU A 55 14.95 6.12 6.87
N ASN A 56 14.73 7.42 6.74
CA ASN A 56 14.96 8.39 7.81
C ASN A 56 13.70 8.73 8.63
N VAL A 57 12.51 8.30 8.16
CA VAL A 57 11.26 8.51 8.89
C VAL A 57 11.19 7.57 10.10
N LYS A 58 10.71 8.08 11.24
CA LYS A 58 10.48 7.26 12.44
C LYS A 58 9.35 6.26 12.17
N PRO A 59 9.55 4.96 12.45
CA PRO A 59 8.51 3.95 12.24
C PRO A 59 7.29 4.17 13.14
N ILE A 60 6.13 3.81 12.62
CA ILE A 60 4.93 3.54 13.43
C ILE A 60 4.97 2.06 13.81
N HIS A 61 4.65 1.74 15.05
CA HIS A 61 4.63 0.37 15.56
C HIS A 61 3.22 -0.25 15.44
N ASN A 62 3.15 -1.57 15.61
CA ASN A 62 1.92 -2.35 15.59
C ASN A 62 1.16 -2.32 14.25
N ILE A 63 1.89 -2.27 13.14
CA ILE A 63 1.34 -2.39 11.79
C ILE A 63 1.25 -3.88 11.44
N ASP A 64 0.08 -4.33 10.98
CA ASP A 64 -0.08 -5.69 10.45
C ASP A 64 0.47 -5.77 9.02
N ASN A 65 0.03 -4.89 8.14
CA ASN A 65 0.48 -4.86 6.75
C ASN A 65 1.07 -3.51 6.38
N LEU A 66 2.33 -3.47 5.99
CA LEU A 66 2.98 -2.30 5.43
C LEU A 66 3.12 -2.46 3.92
N TYR A 67 2.63 -1.48 3.17
CA TYR A 67 2.76 -1.40 1.72
C TYR A 67 3.67 -0.22 1.37
N ILE A 68 4.77 -0.48 0.68
CA ILE A 68 5.76 0.53 0.29
C ILE A 68 5.60 0.83 -1.19
N MET A 69 5.06 2.01 -1.52
CA MET A 69 4.83 2.47 -2.89
C MET A 69 5.74 3.65 -3.22
N THR A 70 6.95 3.33 -3.64
CA THR A 70 7.98 4.28 -4.11
C THR A 70 8.49 3.82 -5.46
N GLY A 71 9.47 4.53 -6.02
CA GLY A 71 10.09 4.16 -7.31
C GLY A 71 9.96 5.25 -8.36
N THR A 72 8.86 5.99 -8.36
CA THR A 72 8.61 7.08 -9.33
C THR A 72 9.66 8.17 -9.27
N ASN A 73 10.05 8.58 -8.08
CA ASN A 73 11.09 9.60 -7.91
C ASN A 73 12.48 8.99 -7.80
N ASP A 74 12.56 7.72 -7.43
CA ASP A 74 13.84 7.03 -7.27
C ASP A 74 14.62 7.00 -8.58
N TYR A 75 13.97 6.69 -9.72
CA TYR A 75 14.66 6.74 -11.00
C TYR A 75 15.08 8.15 -11.40
N ARG A 76 14.30 9.17 -11.06
CA ARG A 76 14.63 10.59 -11.33
C ARG A 76 15.87 11.04 -10.56
N HIS A 77 16.11 10.42 -9.42
CA HIS A 77 17.30 10.61 -8.60
C HIS A 77 18.40 9.58 -8.88
N ASN A 78 18.34 8.88 -10.02
CA ASN A 78 19.32 7.90 -10.47
C ASN A 78 19.58 6.76 -9.48
N ILE A 79 18.60 6.41 -8.65
CA ILE A 79 18.68 5.22 -7.80
C ILE A 79 18.44 4.00 -8.68
N ALA A 80 19.38 3.08 -8.73
CA ALA A 80 19.24 1.86 -9.52
C ALA A 80 18.09 0.98 -8.99
N PRO A 81 17.33 0.26 -9.86
CA PRO A 81 16.22 -0.61 -9.42
C PRO A 81 16.60 -1.59 -8.31
N LYS A 82 17.76 -2.25 -8.45
CA LYS A 82 18.27 -3.18 -7.45
C LYS A 82 18.55 -2.51 -6.09
N SER A 83 19.12 -1.30 -6.12
CA SER A 83 19.37 -0.52 -4.90
C SER A 83 18.07 -0.05 -4.26
N TRP A 84 17.11 0.41 -5.07
CA TRP A 84 15.79 0.76 -4.62
C TRP A 84 15.09 -0.43 -3.92
N TYR A 85 15.05 -1.61 -4.56
CA TYR A 85 14.47 -2.80 -3.95
C TYR A 85 15.18 -3.19 -2.64
N SER A 86 16.51 -3.18 -2.61
CA SER A 86 17.29 -3.42 -1.38
C SER A 86 16.90 -2.45 -0.26
N ASN A 87 16.67 -1.18 -0.58
CA ASN A 87 16.26 -0.17 0.40
C ASN A 87 14.82 -0.36 0.86
N THR A 88 13.90 -0.86 0.03
CA THR A 88 12.56 -1.25 0.50
C THR A 88 12.64 -2.41 1.51
N GLN A 89 13.56 -3.37 1.32
CA GLN A 89 13.77 -4.45 2.29
C GLN A 89 14.35 -3.93 3.62
N LYS A 90 15.22 -2.92 3.59
CA LYS A 90 15.69 -2.24 4.82
C LYS A 90 14.55 -1.53 5.55
N LEU A 91 13.61 -0.93 4.81
CA LEU A 91 12.39 -0.35 5.39
C LEU A 91 11.55 -1.41 6.11
N CYS A 92 11.29 -2.54 5.48
CA CYS A 92 10.58 -3.65 6.11
C CYS A 92 11.23 -4.07 7.44
N LYS A 93 12.56 -4.23 7.43
CA LYS A 93 13.33 -4.57 8.64
C LYS A 93 13.25 -3.50 9.72
N LYS A 94 13.27 -2.22 9.34
CA LYS A 94 13.20 -1.08 10.25
C LYS A 94 11.83 -0.93 10.88
N TRP A 95 10.76 -1.06 10.09
CA TRP A 95 9.38 -0.81 10.53
C TRP A 95 8.75 -2.02 11.23
N LYS A 96 9.27 -3.23 11.00
CA LYS A 96 8.87 -4.49 11.63
C LYS A 96 7.35 -4.75 11.61
N PRO A 97 6.65 -4.59 10.46
CA PRO A 97 5.26 -5.00 10.35
C PRO A 97 5.16 -6.54 10.41
N LYS A 98 3.96 -7.09 10.61
CA LYS A 98 3.74 -8.55 10.47
C LYS A 98 3.97 -9.00 9.04
N HIS A 99 3.49 -8.20 8.07
CA HIS A 99 3.68 -8.44 6.63
C HIS A 99 4.14 -7.16 5.95
N CYS A 100 5.13 -7.27 5.07
CA CYS A 100 5.68 -6.15 4.32
C CYS A 100 5.60 -6.43 2.82
N TYR A 101 5.03 -5.48 2.09
CA TYR A 101 4.82 -5.59 0.65
C TYR A 101 5.47 -4.43 -0.08
N VAL A 102 6.11 -4.72 -1.20
CA VAL A 102 6.58 -3.71 -2.15
C VAL A 102 5.51 -3.53 -3.22
N VAL A 103 5.02 -2.32 -3.38
CA VAL A 103 4.05 -2.00 -4.43
C VAL A 103 4.81 -1.60 -5.69
N ALA A 104 4.58 -2.33 -6.77
CA ALA A 104 5.17 -2.01 -8.06
C ALA A 104 4.71 -0.61 -8.49
N PRO A 105 5.63 0.30 -8.88
CA PRO A 105 5.24 1.61 -9.37
C PRO A 105 4.30 1.44 -10.57
N PRO A 106 3.24 2.25 -10.69
CA PRO A 106 2.27 2.11 -11.76
C PRO A 106 2.95 2.30 -13.12
N ARG A 107 2.55 1.49 -14.10
CA ARG A 107 3.07 1.63 -15.47
C ARG A 107 2.59 2.97 -16.04
N ASN A 108 3.52 3.77 -16.51
CA ASN A 108 3.23 4.96 -17.31
C ASN A 108 4.03 4.92 -18.63
N SER A 109 4.00 5.98 -19.40
CA SER A 109 4.73 6.09 -20.68
C SER A 109 6.25 6.14 -20.55
N ASP A 110 6.78 6.31 -19.34
CA ASP A 110 8.24 6.37 -19.11
C ASP A 110 8.82 4.95 -19.02
N TRP A 111 9.68 4.59 -20.00
CA TRP A 111 10.31 3.28 -20.07
C TRP A 111 11.16 2.90 -18.84
N ARG A 112 11.58 3.88 -18.03
CA ARG A 112 12.36 3.65 -16.80
C ARG A 112 11.55 2.91 -15.74
N TYR A 113 10.23 3.05 -15.72
CA TYR A 113 9.37 2.25 -14.85
C TYR A 113 9.40 0.77 -15.16
N VAL A 114 9.62 0.41 -16.43
CA VAL A 114 9.72 -0.99 -16.83
C VAL A 114 10.83 -1.69 -16.06
N LYS A 115 12.01 -1.07 -15.95
CA LYS A 115 13.15 -1.64 -15.20
C LYS A 115 12.84 -1.86 -13.71
N TYR A 116 12.10 -0.96 -13.08
CA TYR A 116 11.70 -1.13 -11.68
C TYR A 116 10.69 -2.26 -11.53
N ARG A 117 9.80 -2.43 -12.48
CA ARG A 117 8.86 -3.55 -12.48
C ARG A 117 9.55 -4.88 -12.78
N GLU A 118 10.50 -4.91 -13.70
CA GLU A 118 11.33 -6.09 -13.99
C GLU A 118 12.11 -6.55 -12.76
N GLU A 119 12.67 -5.64 -11.96
CA GLU A 119 13.34 -5.99 -10.69
C GLU A 119 12.42 -6.71 -9.71
N LEU A 120 11.11 -6.55 -9.83
CA LEU A 120 10.11 -7.13 -8.93
C LEU A 120 9.53 -8.48 -9.43
N MET A 121 9.77 -8.88 -10.68
CA MET A 121 9.06 -10.02 -11.30
C MET A 121 9.18 -11.32 -10.51
N ASP A 122 10.37 -11.60 -9.97
CA ASP A 122 10.68 -12.82 -9.23
C ASP A 122 10.74 -12.60 -7.70
N LYS A 123 10.26 -11.45 -7.22
CA LYS A 123 10.36 -11.14 -5.79
C LYS A 123 9.08 -11.56 -5.06
N PRO A 124 9.21 -12.10 -3.84
CA PRO A 124 8.04 -12.38 -3.00
C PRO A 124 7.43 -11.07 -2.47
N ASN A 125 6.19 -11.15 -2.03
CA ASN A 125 5.50 -10.05 -1.35
C ASN A 125 5.36 -8.77 -2.18
N VAL A 126 5.17 -8.90 -3.50
CA VAL A 126 4.89 -7.78 -4.40
C VAL A 126 3.39 -7.59 -4.55
N ARG A 127 2.95 -6.33 -4.57
CA ARG A 127 1.62 -5.91 -4.98
C ARG A 127 1.73 -5.16 -6.30
N TRP A 128 0.94 -5.57 -7.27
CA TRP A 128 0.94 -4.99 -8.60
C TRP A 128 -0.16 -3.96 -8.75
N THR A 129 0.18 -2.80 -9.30
CA THR A 129 -0.78 -1.81 -9.74
C THR A 129 -0.80 -1.79 -11.26
N ASN A 130 -1.92 -2.19 -11.83
CA ASN A 130 -2.10 -2.26 -13.28
C ASN A 130 -3.25 -1.36 -13.71
N THR A 131 -3.06 -0.66 -14.83
CA THR A 131 -4.07 0.15 -15.45
C THR A 131 -3.77 0.33 -16.94
N ASN A 132 -4.82 0.48 -17.74
CA ASN A 132 -4.75 0.94 -19.13
C ASN A 132 -5.00 2.45 -19.22
N ASP A 133 -5.25 3.12 -18.11
CA ASP A 133 -5.57 4.53 -18.08
C ASP A 133 -4.35 5.37 -18.47
N LYS A 134 -4.61 6.45 -19.19
CA LYS A 134 -3.62 7.46 -19.48
C LYS A 134 -3.35 8.29 -18.22
N THR A 135 -2.12 8.73 -18.06
CA THR A 135 -1.78 9.72 -17.03
C THR A 135 -2.38 11.09 -17.37
N ARG A 136 -2.72 11.85 -16.34
CA ARG A 136 -3.23 13.21 -16.47
C ARG A 136 -2.15 14.21 -16.91
N ASP A 137 -0.92 14.02 -16.42
CA ASP A 137 0.22 14.94 -16.60
C ASP A 137 1.54 14.22 -16.94
N GLY A 138 1.46 13.02 -17.50
CA GLY A 138 2.63 12.15 -17.79
C GLY A 138 3.11 11.33 -16.58
N THR A 139 2.58 11.58 -15.39
CA THR A 139 2.99 10.90 -14.16
C THR A 139 1.79 10.45 -13.32
N HIS A 140 0.85 11.36 -13.07
CA HIS A 140 -0.27 11.11 -12.16
C HIS A 140 -1.53 10.70 -12.92
N PHE A 141 -2.35 9.88 -12.28
CA PHE A 141 -3.59 9.34 -12.82
C PHE A 141 -4.82 10.13 -12.35
N TYR A 142 -5.97 9.76 -12.87
CA TYR A 142 -7.25 10.26 -12.42
C TYR A 142 -7.71 9.57 -11.13
N ARG A 143 -8.71 10.15 -10.48
CA ARG A 143 -9.19 9.69 -9.17
C ARG A 143 -9.64 8.23 -9.16
N ASN A 144 -10.37 7.80 -10.18
CA ASN A 144 -10.88 6.43 -10.26
C ASN A 144 -9.73 5.43 -10.35
N THR A 145 -8.69 5.71 -11.14
CA THR A 145 -7.49 4.85 -11.24
C THR A 145 -6.80 4.69 -9.89
N TYR A 146 -6.69 5.75 -9.10
CA TYR A 146 -6.12 5.66 -7.75
C TYR A 146 -6.99 4.86 -6.78
N LYS A 147 -8.31 4.91 -6.95
CA LYS A 147 -9.23 4.06 -6.20
C LYS A 147 -9.01 2.58 -6.55
N ASP A 148 -8.83 2.27 -7.83
CA ASP A 148 -8.54 0.91 -8.29
C ASP A 148 -7.18 0.43 -7.78
N PHE A 149 -6.14 1.27 -7.79
CA PHE A 149 -4.85 0.94 -7.19
C PHE A 149 -4.98 0.58 -5.71
N TYR A 150 -5.74 1.36 -4.93
CA TYR A 150 -5.97 1.04 -3.53
C TYR A 150 -6.53 -0.37 -3.35
N TYR A 151 -7.55 -0.74 -4.11
CA TYR A 151 -8.14 -2.08 -3.99
C TYR A 151 -7.21 -3.18 -4.49
N GLN A 152 -6.44 -2.96 -5.55
CA GLN A 152 -5.42 -3.91 -6.02
C GLN A 152 -4.34 -4.16 -4.95
N ILE A 153 -3.91 -3.12 -4.25
CA ILE A 153 -2.90 -3.21 -3.19
C ILE A 153 -3.44 -3.99 -1.98
N ILE A 154 -4.64 -3.67 -1.52
CA ILE A 154 -5.18 -4.23 -0.27
C ILE A 154 -5.74 -5.64 -0.48
N ASN A 155 -6.40 -5.93 -1.59
CA ASN A 155 -7.11 -7.19 -1.83
C ASN A 155 -6.27 -8.24 -2.55
N ASN A 156 -5.06 -7.92 -2.99
CA ASN A 156 -4.16 -8.87 -3.66
C ASN A 156 -4.71 -9.43 -5.00
N TYR A 157 -5.33 -8.59 -5.83
CA TYR A 157 -5.74 -8.95 -7.19
C TYR A 157 -4.56 -8.91 -8.17
#